data_792eec14f5e066381014da9e27d87984
#
_entry.id   792eec14f5e066381014da9e27d87984
#
_cell.length_a   1.000
_cell.length_b   1.000
_cell.length_c   1.000
_cell.angle_alpha   90.00
_cell.angle_beta   90.00
_cell.angle_gamma   90.00
#
_symmetry.space_group_name_H-M   'P 1'
#
loop_
_entity.id
_entity.type
_entity.pdbx_description
1 polymer ?
#
loop_
_entity_poly.entity_id
_entity_poly.type
_entity_poly.pdbx_seq_one_letter_code
_entity_poly.pdbx_strand_id
1 'polypeptide(L)'
;VQVGNDNANSATLTIEPGTTVFGKSGADFLVVARGSKISAVGSANAPIVFTSVNDMIGTSNDTSAGQWGGIVLLGKAPTNKCDAAALASCKIEAEGNAGPYGGDKPTDNSGILKFVQVKYAGYEVIKDNELNGVTFAGVGSGTMVDYLQVHNNSDDGVEFFGGTVDVKHLVLTGNRDDSLDWADGWTGRVQHVLIRHNPNNLEANRAIEADNQSSKFTATPVSNPRIANMTIIGNTFTSAAADSEGI
;
A
#
# COMPACT_ATOMS: atom_id res chain seq x y z
N VAL A 1 14.42 -5.45 2.85
CA VAL A 1 15.39 -4.48 2.25
C VAL A 1 14.95 -3.08 2.59
N GLN A 2 15.89 -2.23 3.07
CA GLN A 2 15.59 -0.83 3.42
C GLN A 2 16.39 0.12 2.53
N VAL A 3 15.70 1.14 1.98
CA VAL A 3 16.28 2.22 1.18
C VAL A 3 16.43 3.45 2.06
N GLY A 4 17.68 3.83 2.37
CA GLY A 4 17.99 4.92 3.28
C GLY A 4 17.72 4.61 4.75
N ASN A 5 17.72 5.66 5.59
CA ASN A 5 17.54 5.52 7.04
C ASN A 5 16.97 6.82 7.65
N ASP A 6 15.69 6.89 7.86
CA ASP A 6 14.91 7.95 8.55
C ASP A 6 15.56 9.35 8.55
N ASN A 7 15.76 9.94 7.39
CA ASN A 7 16.42 11.25 7.18
C ASN A 7 17.93 11.29 7.51
N ALA A 8 18.50 10.28 8.14
CA ALA A 8 19.93 10.28 8.45
C ALA A 8 20.78 10.04 7.20
N ASN A 9 20.34 9.13 6.34
CA ASN A 9 20.98 8.83 5.06
C ASN A 9 19.91 8.68 3.99
N SER A 10 19.80 9.65 3.10
CA SER A 10 18.90 9.58 1.93
C SER A 10 19.52 8.71 0.84
N ALA A 11 18.70 7.85 0.24
CA ALA A 11 19.08 7.02 -0.88
C ALA A 11 17.96 6.99 -1.93
N THR A 12 18.30 6.65 -3.16
CA THR A 12 17.31 6.37 -4.21
C THR A 12 17.56 4.98 -4.76
N LEU A 13 16.55 4.12 -4.68
CA LEU A 13 16.53 2.84 -5.37
C LEU A 13 15.95 3.04 -6.76
N THR A 14 16.74 2.82 -7.80
CA THR A 14 16.27 2.86 -9.18
C THR A 14 16.09 1.45 -9.71
N ILE A 15 14.93 1.17 -10.31
CA ILE A 15 14.60 -0.11 -10.91
C ILE A 15 14.21 0.13 -12.36
N GLU A 16 14.86 -0.57 -13.27
CA GLU A 16 14.67 -0.44 -14.72
C GLU A 16 13.40 -1.16 -15.21
N PRO A 17 12.79 -0.72 -16.30
CA PRO A 17 11.64 -1.40 -16.92
C PRO A 17 11.90 -2.89 -17.17
N GLY A 18 10.88 -3.72 -16.91
CA GLY A 18 10.95 -5.17 -17.11
C GLY A 18 11.70 -5.94 -16.03
N THR A 19 12.17 -5.27 -14.98
CA THR A 19 12.81 -5.93 -13.83
C THR A 19 11.79 -6.68 -12.99
N THR A 20 12.15 -7.90 -12.58
CA THR A 20 11.41 -8.64 -11.55
C THR A 20 12.20 -8.67 -10.25
N VAL A 21 11.59 -8.22 -9.17
CA VAL A 21 12.12 -8.26 -7.80
C VAL A 21 11.27 -9.27 -7.02
N PHE A 22 11.89 -10.14 -6.24
CA PHE A 22 11.12 -11.12 -5.47
C PHE A 22 11.63 -11.31 -4.04
N GLY A 23 10.66 -11.53 -3.12
CA GLY A 23 10.91 -11.98 -1.76
C GLY A 23 11.10 -13.49 -1.71
N LYS A 24 12.04 -13.95 -0.90
CA LYS A 24 12.31 -15.39 -0.67
C LYS A 24 11.45 -15.97 0.44
N SER A 25 11.01 -15.14 1.37
CA SER A 25 10.22 -15.55 2.53
C SER A 25 9.14 -14.52 2.85
N GLY A 26 8.19 -14.88 3.68
CA GLY A 26 7.14 -13.98 4.15
C GLY A 26 7.68 -12.70 4.80
N ALA A 27 8.72 -12.80 5.62
CA ALA A 27 9.32 -11.65 6.30
C ALA A 27 10.17 -10.73 5.40
N ASP A 28 10.31 -11.03 4.11
CA ASP A 28 11.01 -10.15 3.17
C ASP A 28 10.06 -9.05 2.67
N PHE A 29 10.40 -7.80 2.90
CA PHE A 29 9.67 -6.64 2.35
C PHE A 29 10.63 -5.50 1.98
N LEU A 30 10.14 -4.55 1.18
CA LEU A 30 10.89 -3.38 0.74
C LEU A 30 10.38 -2.15 1.48
N VAL A 31 11.28 -1.44 2.17
CA VAL A 31 10.99 -0.17 2.83
C VAL A 31 11.73 0.97 2.16
N VAL A 32 11.02 2.04 1.83
CA VAL A 32 11.60 3.33 1.46
C VAL A 32 11.45 4.26 2.65
N ALA A 33 12.54 4.48 3.39
CA ALA A 33 12.53 5.28 4.60
C ALA A 33 12.32 6.78 4.30
N ARG A 34 11.83 7.55 5.28
CA ARG A 34 11.62 9.00 5.15
C ARG A 34 12.86 9.70 4.60
N GLY A 35 12.65 10.54 3.58
CA GLY A 35 13.71 11.29 2.91
C GLY A 35 14.46 10.53 1.83
N SER A 36 14.14 9.25 1.63
CA SER A 36 14.64 8.42 0.54
C SER A 36 13.59 8.27 -0.56
N LYS A 37 13.96 7.64 -1.66
CA LYS A 37 13.09 7.52 -2.84
C LYS A 37 13.19 6.16 -3.50
N ILE A 38 12.10 5.76 -4.12
CA ILE A 38 12.08 4.72 -5.14
C ILE A 38 11.84 5.35 -6.52
N SER A 39 12.56 4.90 -7.53
CA SER A 39 12.31 5.21 -8.94
C SER A 39 12.05 3.92 -9.68
N ALA A 40 10.81 3.45 -9.62
CA ALA A 40 10.33 2.26 -10.31
C ALA A 40 9.43 2.71 -11.47
N VAL A 41 10.04 2.93 -12.64
CA VAL A 41 9.36 3.45 -13.83
C VAL A 41 9.40 2.39 -14.92
N GLY A 42 8.37 1.55 -14.96
CA GLY A 42 8.15 0.58 -16.02
C GLY A 42 7.45 1.19 -17.24
N SER A 43 6.97 0.34 -18.11
CA SER A 43 6.12 0.69 -19.25
C SER A 43 5.05 -0.38 -19.47
N ALA A 44 4.05 -0.11 -20.31
CA ALA A 44 3.00 -1.07 -20.60
C ALA A 44 3.53 -2.41 -21.16
N ASN A 45 4.63 -2.37 -21.91
CA ASN A 45 5.25 -3.56 -22.51
C ASN A 45 6.39 -4.15 -21.67
N ALA A 46 6.82 -3.44 -20.62
CA ALA A 46 7.89 -3.85 -19.71
C ALA A 46 7.58 -3.34 -18.29
N PRO A 47 6.52 -3.85 -17.64
CA PRO A 47 6.20 -3.49 -16.28
C PRO A 47 7.31 -3.95 -15.32
N ILE A 48 7.42 -3.29 -14.18
CA ILE A 48 8.24 -3.77 -13.07
C ILE A 48 7.37 -4.65 -12.20
N VAL A 49 7.85 -5.86 -11.89
CA VAL A 49 7.10 -6.84 -11.11
C VAL A 49 7.78 -7.09 -9.77
N PHE A 50 7.02 -6.90 -8.69
CA PHE A 50 7.40 -7.35 -7.36
C PHE A 50 6.55 -8.57 -7.01
N THR A 51 7.18 -9.66 -6.62
CA THR A 51 6.49 -10.93 -6.40
C THR A 51 7.21 -11.81 -5.36
N SER A 52 6.87 -13.08 -5.30
CA SER A 52 7.50 -14.08 -4.43
C SER A 52 8.39 -15.04 -5.23
N VAL A 53 9.27 -15.73 -4.52
CA VAL A 53 10.04 -16.85 -5.11
C VAL A 53 9.10 -17.94 -5.62
N ASN A 54 7.95 -18.18 -4.96
CA ASN A 54 6.98 -19.20 -5.37
C ASN A 54 6.35 -18.88 -6.73
N ASP A 55 6.06 -17.63 -7.00
CA ASP A 55 5.60 -17.17 -8.33
C ASP A 55 6.70 -17.38 -9.38
N MET A 56 7.95 -17.06 -9.05
CA MET A 56 9.09 -17.24 -9.94
C MET A 56 9.33 -18.69 -10.37
N ILE A 57 9.05 -19.64 -9.49
CA ILE A 57 9.18 -21.09 -9.78
C ILE A 57 7.88 -21.75 -10.23
N GLY A 58 6.80 -20.95 -10.41
CA GLY A 58 5.52 -21.41 -10.95
C GLY A 58 4.67 -22.24 -9.98
N THR A 59 4.83 -22.05 -8.66
CA THR A 59 4.03 -22.74 -7.63
C THR A 59 2.90 -21.89 -7.06
N SER A 60 2.84 -20.59 -7.39
CA SER A 60 1.71 -19.72 -7.03
C SER A 60 0.51 -19.96 -7.93
N ASN A 61 -0.68 -19.72 -7.41
CA ASN A 61 -1.97 -19.88 -8.11
C ASN A 61 -2.96 -18.81 -7.68
N ASP A 62 -4.20 -18.86 -8.15
CA ASP A 62 -5.24 -17.86 -7.92
C ASP A 62 -5.64 -17.71 -6.43
N THR A 63 -5.27 -18.66 -5.58
CA THR A 63 -5.53 -18.58 -4.12
C THR A 63 -4.27 -18.34 -3.31
N SER A 64 -3.13 -18.10 -3.93
CA SER A 64 -1.89 -17.76 -3.23
C SER A 64 -1.88 -16.32 -2.78
N ALA A 65 -1.43 -16.08 -1.54
CA ALA A 65 -1.22 -14.75 -0.96
C ALA A 65 -0.23 -14.87 0.21
N GLY A 66 0.20 -13.75 0.83
CA GLY A 66 1.04 -13.77 2.02
C GLY A 66 2.42 -14.41 1.85
N GLN A 67 2.95 -14.44 0.64
CA GLN A 67 4.21 -15.13 0.35
C GLN A 67 5.45 -14.27 0.61
N TRP A 68 5.26 -12.95 0.74
CA TRP A 68 6.26 -11.96 1.12
C TRP A 68 5.55 -10.70 1.65
N GLY A 69 6.27 -9.74 2.23
CA GLY A 69 5.64 -8.65 2.96
C GLY A 69 5.03 -7.54 2.10
N GLY A 70 5.61 -7.22 0.95
CA GLY A 70 5.13 -6.08 0.14
C GLY A 70 6.07 -4.88 0.13
N ILE A 71 5.52 -3.70 -0.18
CA ILE A 71 6.27 -2.43 -0.32
C ILE A 71 5.73 -1.42 0.67
N VAL A 72 6.61 -0.82 1.48
CA VAL A 72 6.27 0.23 2.44
C VAL A 72 6.99 1.53 2.06
N LEU A 73 6.23 2.60 1.81
CA LEU A 73 6.75 3.95 1.60
C LEU A 73 6.47 4.80 2.83
N LEU A 74 7.53 5.31 3.45
CA LEU A 74 7.46 6.16 4.64
C LEU A 74 7.75 7.60 4.25
N GLY A 75 6.78 8.48 4.47
CA GLY A 75 6.87 9.89 4.10
C GLY A 75 6.82 10.83 5.30
N LYS A 76 6.91 12.13 5.00
CA LYS A 76 6.92 13.24 5.96
C LYS A 76 5.66 14.08 5.91
N ALA A 77 4.61 13.62 5.22
CA ALA A 77 3.35 14.32 5.18
C ALA A 77 2.57 14.14 6.49
N PRO A 78 1.64 15.04 6.81
CA PRO A 78 0.87 14.98 8.05
C PRO A 78 0.04 13.70 8.18
N THR A 79 -0.07 13.22 9.42
CA THR A 79 -1.04 12.22 9.85
C THR A 79 -1.71 12.70 11.13
N ASN A 80 -2.96 12.32 11.37
CA ASN A 80 -3.68 12.73 12.57
C ASN A 80 -3.31 11.93 13.84
N LYS A 81 -2.41 10.97 13.71
CA LYS A 81 -1.71 10.35 14.87
C LYS A 81 -0.66 11.27 15.47
N CYS A 82 -0.20 12.28 14.75
CA CYS A 82 0.77 13.24 15.23
C CYS A 82 0.11 14.33 16.06
N ASP A 83 0.83 14.85 17.05
CA ASP A 83 0.43 16.09 17.71
C ASP A 83 0.53 17.26 16.71
N ALA A 84 -0.58 17.94 16.49
CA ALA A 84 -0.65 19.10 15.58
C ALA A 84 0.32 20.23 15.94
N ALA A 85 0.69 20.37 17.23
CA ALA A 85 1.68 21.34 17.69
C ALA A 85 3.14 20.91 17.46
N ALA A 86 3.38 19.63 17.10
CA ALA A 86 4.71 19.05 16.99
C ALA A 86 4.93 18.23 15.71
N LEU A 87 4.23 18.56 14.63
CA LEU A 87 4.26 17.80 13.35
C LEU A 87 5.69 17.58 12.82
N ALA A 88 6.55 18.58 12.88
CA ALA A 88 7.93 18.49 12.36
C ALA A 88 8.77 17.40 13.07
N SER A 89 8.46 17.07 14.31
CA SER A 89 9.12 16.04 15.11
C SER A 89 8.34 14.73 15.16
N CYS A 90 7.23 14.62 14.43
CA CYS A 90 6.38 13.45 14.45
C CYS A 90 7.12 12.19 13.95
N LYS A 91 6.93 11.10 14.68
CA LYS A 91 7.46 9.77 14.39
C LYS A 91 6.45 8.74 14.86
N ILE A 92 5.63 8.28 13.95
CA ILE A 92 4.70 7.17 14.17
C ILE A 92 5.34 5.92 13.57
N GLU A 93 5.39 4.84 14.30
CA GLU A 93 5.89 3.56 13.77
C GLU A 93 4.86 2.98 12.80
N ALA A 94 5.33 2.58 11.63
CA ALA A 94 4.51 1.90 10.63
C ALA A 94 4.39 0.41 10.94
N GLU A 95 3.41 -0.24 10.35
CA GLU A 95 3.18 -1.68 10.45
C GLU A 95 4.41 -2.49 10.06
N GLY A 96 4.48 -3.74 10.53
CA GLY A 96 5.63 -4.60 10.32
C GLY A 96 6.94 -4.09 10.96
N ASN A 97 6.87 -3.08 11.86
CA ASN A 97 8.06 -2.37 12.36
C ASN A 97 8.92 -1.82 11.22
N ALA A 98 8.28 -1.33 10.16
CA ALA A 98 8.95 -0.86 8.96
C ALA A 98 9.72 0.45 9.17
N GLY A 99 9.43 1.18 10.23
CA GLY A 99 10.09 2.41 10.63
C GLY A 99 9.15 3.61 10.73
N PRO A 100 9.67 4.78 11.12
CA PRO A 100 8.85 5.94 11.42
C PRO A 100 8.36 6.67 10.18
N TYR A 101 7.11 7.17 10.26
CA TYR A 101 6.49 8.06 9.26
C TYR A 101 5.87 9.30 9.91
N GLY A 102 5.37 10.20 9.08
CA GLY A 102 4.70 11.43 9.48
C GLY A 102 5.66 12.63 9.57
N GLY A 103 5.10 13.81 9.60
CA GLY A 103 5.82 15.07 9.60
C GLY A 103 4.95 16.27 9.22
N ASP A 104 5.59 17.35 8.77
CA ASP A 104 4.97 18.62 8.41
C ASP A 104 5.09 18.97 6.92
N LYS A 105 5.38 17.99 6.05
CA LYS A 105 5.64 18.18 4.63
C LYS A 105 4.56 17.57 3.74
N PRO A 106 3.39 18.22 3.53
CA PRO A 106 2.33 17.64 2.70
C PRO A 106 2.74 17.39 1.24
N THR A 107 3.79 18.02 0.77
CA THR A 107 4.35 17.81 -0.58
C THR A 107 5.59 16.91 -0.58
N ASP A 108 5.78 16.11 0.46
CA ASP A 108 6.88 15.15 0.54
C ASP A 108 6.89 14.23 -0.70
N ASN A 109 8.09 13.72 -1.02
CA ASN A 109 8.30 12.96 -2.25
C ASN A 109 9.13 11.71 -1.96
N SER A 110 8.46 10.57 -1.92
CA SER A 110 9.04 9.23 -1.78
C SER A 110 9.42 8.58 -3.11
N GLY A 111 9.22 9.28 -4.25
CA GLY A 111 9.66 8.82 -5.57
C GLY A 111 8.54 8.58 -6.57
N ILE A 112 8.71 7.55 -7.40
CA ILE A 112 7.80 7.23 -8.51
C ILE A 112 7.56 5.71 -8.54
N LEU A 113 6.28 5.32 -8.56
CA LEU A 113 5.80 3.99 -8.91
C LEU A 113 4.96 4.12 -10.18
N LYS A 114 5.44 3.62 -11.32
CA LYS A 114 4.70 3.68 -12.58
C LYS A 114 4.84 2.39 -13.38
N PHE A 115 3.71 1.82 -13.83
CA PHE A 115 3.64 0.48 -14.42
C PHE A 115 4.31 -0.56 -13.53
N VAL A 116 3.84 -0.64 -12.29
CA VAL A 116 4.32 -1.56 -11.27
C VAL A 116 3.23 -2.58 -10.93
N GLN A 117 3.62 -3.83 -10.82
CA GLN A 117 2.78 -4.91 -10.34
C GLN A 117 3.34 -5.46 -9.03
N VAL A 118 2.50 -5.61 -8.02
CA VAL A 118 2.82 -6.26 -6.73
C VAL A 118 1.92 -7.48 -6.61
N LYS A 119 2.52 -8.65 -6.37
CA LYS A 119 1.79 -9.92 -6.40
C LYS A 119 2.11 -10.78 -5.18
N TYR A 120 1.09 -11.43 -4.63
CA TYR A 120 1.19 -12.44 -3.58
C TYR A 120 1.84 -11.95 -2.28
N ALA A 121 1.73 -10.67 -1.98
CA ALA A 121 2.26 -10.05 -0.77
C ALA A 121 1.28 -10.14 0.42
N GLY A 122 1.49 -9.36 1.48
CA GLY A 122 0.61 -9.29 2.63
C GLY A 122 0.95 -10.28 3.74
N TYR A 123 2.22 -10.51 4.00
CA TYR A 123 2.63 -11.46 5.05
C TYR A 123 2.43 -10.87 6.45
N GLU A 124 1.79 -11.64 7.33
CA GLU A 124 1.68 -11.34 8.75
C GLU A 124 3.06 -11.45 9.43
N VAL A 125 3.71 -10.33 9.68
CA VAL A 125 5.05 -10.29 10.28
C VAL A 125 4.98 -10.61 11.77
N ILE A 126 3.97 -10.07 12.44
CA ILE A 126 3.64 -10.31 13.84
C ILE A 126 2.11 -10.41 13.90
N LYS A 127 1.59 -11.24 14.79
CA LYS A 127 0.14 -11.42 14.95
C LYS A 127 -0.59 -10.06 15.07
N ASP A 128 -1.63 -9.88 14.27
CA ASP A 128 -2.42 -8.64 14.16
C ASP A 128 -1.56 -7.42 13.71
N ASN A 129 -0.53 -7.66 12.89
CA ASN A 129 0.35 -6.64 12.30
C ASN A 129 0.88 -7.17 10.96
N GLU A 130 0.02 -7.14 10.00
CA GLU A 130 0.22 -7.59 8.64
C GLU A 130 0.86 -6.48 7.79
N LEU A 131 1.39 -6.85 6.65
CA LEU A 131 1.88 -5.90 5.65
C LEU A 131 0.96 -5.92 4.43
N ASN A 132 0.66 -4.76 3.94
CA ASN A 132 -0.15 -4.56 2.74
C ASN A 132 0.61 -4.87 1.44
N GLY A 133 -0.08 -4.96 0.33
CA GLY A 133 0.56 -5.01 -0.96
C GLY A 133 1.46 -3.78 -1.18
N VAL A 134 0.89 -2.59 -0.98
CA VAL A 134 1.64 -1.33 -0.89
C VAL A 134 1.09 -0.47 0.24
N THR A 135 1.93 -0.17 1.22
CA THR A 135 1.63 0.77 2.31
C THR A 135 2.16 2.17 1.99
N PHE A 136 1.30 3.18 2.05
CA PHE A 136 1.65 4.60 1.95
C PHE A 136 1.48 5.28 3.30
N ALA A 137 2.51 5.29 4.13
CA ALA A 137 2.48 5.88 5.47
C ALA A 137 3.05 7.30 5.47
N GLY A 138 2.18 8.32 5.63
CA GLY A 138 2.56 9.72 5.62
C GLY A 138 3.19 10.19 4.29
N VAL A 139 2.84 9.57 3.19
CA VAL A 139 3.40 9.89 1.87
C VAL A 139 2.76 11.17 1.31
N GLY A 140 3.58 12.08 0.80
CA GLY A 140 3.13 13.39 0.32
C GLY A 140 2.81 13.44 -1.16
N SER A 141 2.12 14.52 -1.57
CA SER A 141 1.64 14.75 -2.94
C SER A 141 2.75 14.95 -3.98
N GLY A 142 4.01 15.07 -3.57
CA GLY A 142 5.15 15.06 -4.48
C GLY A 142 5.51 13.67 -5.03
N THR A 143 4.97 12.61 -4.43
CA THR A 143 5.15 11.23 -4.89
C THR A 143 4.21 10.93 -6.05
N MET A 144 4.72 10.30 -7.10
CA MET A 144 3.93 9.89 -8.26
C MET A 144 3.59 8.41 -8.20
N VAL A 145 2.29 8.08 -8.25
CA VAL A 145 1.82 6.69 -8.37
C VAL A 145 0.82 6.60 -9.52
N ASP A 146 1.20 5.83 -10.55
CA ASP A 146 0.40 5.71 -11.78
C ASP A 146 0.56 4.31 -12.39
N TYR A 147 -0.54 3.70 -12.83
CA TYR A 147 -0.57 2.32 -13.34
C TYR A 147 0.03 1.32 -12.33
N LEU A 148 -0.51 1.33 -11.11
CA LEU A 148 -0.17 0.35 -10.07
C LEU A 148 -1.20 -0.78 -10.06
N GLN A 149 -0.72 -2.02 -10.02
CA GLN A 149 -1.53 -3.20 -9.79
C GLN A 149 -1.09 -3.90 -8.52
N VAL A 150 -2.05 -4.30 -7.67
CA VAL A 150 -1.83 -5.27 -6.59
C VAL A 150 -2.71 -6.49 -6.84
N HIS A 151 -2.12 -7.67 -6.74
CA HIS A 151 -2.77 -8.93 -7.07
C HIS A 151 -2.55 -9.98 -5.99
N ASN A 152 -3.65 -10.51 -5.45
CA ASN A 152 -3.66 -11.59 -4.46
C ASN A 152 -2.79 -11.25 -3.22
N ASN A 153 -3.09 -10.14 -2.57
CA ASN A 153 -2.52 -9.80 -1.27
C ASN A 153 -3.25 -10.54 -0.15
N SER A 154 -2.57 -10.89 0.95
CA SER A 154 -3.19 -11.58 2.10
C SER A 154 -3.90 -10.63 3.04
N ASP A 155 -3.46 -9.39 3.05
CA ASP A 155 -4.02 -8.27 3.76
C ASP A 155 -4.52 -7.25 2.72
N ASP A 156 -4.50 -5.96 2.99
CA ASP A 156 -5.01 -4.95 2.05
C ASP A 156 -4.21 -4.87 0.76
N GLY A 157 -4.90 -4.55 -0.32
CA GLY A 157 -4.24 -4.28 -1.57
C GLY A 157 -3.34 -3.05 -1.48
N VAL A 158 -3.92 -1.93 -1.12
CA VAL A 158 -3.23 -0.66 -0.88
C VAL A 158 -3.82 0.02 0.34
N GLU A 159 -2.98 0.42 1.30
CA GLU A 159 -3.41 1.16 2.48
C GLU A 159 -2.68 2.49 2.64
N PHE A 160 -3.43 3.53 3.08
CA PHE A 160 -2.95 4.88 3.30
C PHE A 160 -3.07 5.28 4.77
N PHE A 161 -1.95 5.45 5.46
CA PHE A 161 -1.89 5.98 6.82
C PHE A 161 -1.58 7.48 6.79
N GLY A 162 -2.60 8.30 6.73
CA GLY A 162 -2.42 9.75 6.58
C GLY A 162 -1.76 10.15 5.26
N GLY A 163 -1.21 11.36 5.21
CA GLY A 163 -0.54 11.86 4.02
C GLY A 163 -1.48 12.47 2.98
N THR A 164 -0.93 12.73 1.81
CA THR A 164 -1.59 13.49 0.74
C THR A 164 -1.31 12.95 -0.66
N VAL A 165 -0.74 11.74 -0.76
CA VAL A 165 -0.37 11.15 -2.05
C VAL A 165 -1.61 10.90 -2.92
N ASP A 166 -1.46 11.16 -4.21
CA ASP A 166 -2.46 10.86 -5.24
C ASP A 166 -2.08 9.60 -6.01
N VAL A 167 -3.08 8.80 -6.40
CA VAL A 167 -2.90 7.59 -7.20
C VAL A 167 -3.82 7.62 -8.42
N LYS A 168 -3.30 7.22 -9.59
CA LYS A 168 -4.09 7.02 -10.80
C LYS A 168 -3.89 5.63 -11.39
N HIS A 169 -4.93 5.16 -12.11
CA HIS A 169 -4.94 3.86 -12.79
C HIS A 169 -4.51 2.73 -11.86
N LEU A 170 -5.34 2.51 -10.84
CA LEU A 170 -5.14 1.50 -9.81
C LEU A 170 -5.96 0.24 -10.13
N VAL A 171 -5.32 -0.92 -10.10
CA VAL A 171 -5.96 -2.22 -10.31
C VAL A 171 -5.70 -3.10 -9.10
N LEU A 172 -6.76 -3.48 -8.38
CA LEU A 172 -6.70 -4.28 -7.16
C LEU A 172 -7.51 -5.56 -7.38
N THR A 173 -6.84 -6.71 -7.32
CA THR A 173 -7.48 -7.97 -7.68
C THR A 173 -7.14 -9.08 -6.69
N GLY A 174 -8.16 -9.71 -6.13
CA GLY A 174 -8.04 -10.91 -5.32
C GLY A 174 -7.39 -10.70 -3.95
N ASN A 175 -7.39 -9.48 -3.42
CA ASN A 175 -6.93 -9.21 -2.06
C ASN A 175 -7.89 -9.84 -1.06
N ARG A 176 -7.39 -10.32 0.08
CA ARG A 176 -8.16 -11.14 1.01
C ARG A 176 -8.82 -10.34 2.10
N ASP A 177 -8.17 -9.28 2.59
CA ASP A 177 -8.82 -8.28 3.42
C ASP A 177 -9.39 -7.19 2.52
N ASP A 178 -9.10 -5.95 2.72
CA ASP A 178 -9.66 -4.88 1.92
C ASP A 178 -8.85 -4.61 0.65
N SER A 179 -9.48 -4.10 -0.38
CA SER A 179 -8.74 -3.80 -1.59
C SER A 179 -8.09 -2.43 -1.53
N LEU A 180 -8.82 -1.43 -1.06
CA LEU A 180 -8.38 -0.07 -0.87
C LEU A 180 -8.76 0.38 0.55
N ASP A 181 -7.77 0.58 1.40
CA ASP A 181 -7.98 1.09 2.75
C ASP A 181 -7.31 2.45 2.98
N TRP A 182 -7.89 3.23 3.88
CA TRP A 182 -7.28 4.46 4.38
C TRP A 182 -7.67 4.78 5.81
N ALA A 183 -6.70 5.27 6.55
CA ALA A 183 -6.84 5.74 7.92
C ALA A 183 -6.02 7.00 8.17
N ASP A 184 -6.01 7.46 9.42
CA ASP A 184 -5.05 8.40 9.98
C ASP A 184 -5.00 9.79 9.31
N GLY A 185 -6.12 10.20 8.67
CA GLY A 185 -6.24 11.55 8.11
C GLY A 185 -5.68 11.67 6.69
N TRP A 186 -5.74 10.64 5.88
CA TRP A 186 -5.39 10.74 4.46
C TRP A 186 -6.32 11.66 3.68
N THR A 187 -5.75 12.55 2.86
CA THR A 187 -6.49 13.57 2.08
C THR A 187 -6.14 13.58 0.59
N GLY A 188 -5.57 12.48 0.09
CA GLY A 188 -5.19 12.34 -1.31
C GLY A 188 -6.36 12.09 -2.26
N ARG A 189 -6.03 11.74 -3.49
CA ARG A 189 -7.00 11.48 -4.57
C ARG A 189 -6.69 10.15 -5.25
N VAL A 190 -7.75 9.41 -5.60
CA VAL A 190 -7.64 8.19 -6.42
C VAL A 190 -8.56 8.31 -7.63
N GLN A 191 -8.03 8.00 -8.82
CA GLN A 191 -8.81 8.08 -10.05
C GLN A 191 -8.50 6.91 -10.98
N HIS A 192 -9.54 6.37 -11.64
CA HIS A 192 -9.49 5.20 -12.51
C HIS A 192 -9.08 3.95 -11.75
N VAL A 193 -10.02 3.43 -10.94
CA VAL A 193 -9.83 2.27 -10.08
C VAL A 193 -10.63 1.10 -10.60
N LEU A 194 -10.00 -0.05 -10.68
CA LEU A 194 -10.68 -1.33 -10.85
C LEU A 194 -10.38 -2.21 -9.64
N ILE A 195 -11.42 -2.59 -8.91
CA ILE A 195 -11.36 -3.59 -7.84
C ILE A 195 -12.10 -4.84 -8.33
N ARG A 196 -11.48 -6.00 -8.17
CA ARG A 196 -12.11 -7.28 -8.45
C ARG A 196 -11.78 -8.27 -7.35
N HIS A 197 -12.79 -8.69 -6.59
CA HIS A 197 -12.65 -9.77 -5.63
C HIS A 197 -12.38 -11.10 -6.36
N ASN A 198 -11.62 -11.97 -5.74
CA ASN A 198 -11.36 -13.29 -6.30
C ASN A 198 -12.64 -14.15 -6.23
N PRO A 199 -13.18 -14.62 -7.36
CA PRO A 199 -14.39 -15.43 -7.34
C PRO A 199 -14.19 -16.82 -6.71
N ASN A 200 -12.96 -17.26 -6.52
CA ASN A 200 -12.60 -18.56 -5.97
C ASN A 200 -12.10 -18.49 -4.52
N ASN A 201 -12.03 -17.29 -3.94
CA ASN A 201 -11.56 -17.07 -2.57
C ASN A 201 -12.66 -16.44 -1.73
N LEU A 202 -12.98 -17.06 -0.60
CA LEU A 202 -14.01 -16.62 0.34
C LEU A 202 -13.49 -15.58 1.35
N GLU A 203 -12.20 -15.28 1.32
CA GLU A 203 -11.56 -14.39 2.32
C GLU A 203 -11.59 -12.90 1.92
N ALA A 204 -12.12 -12.55 0.75
CA ALA A 204 -12.26 -11.14 0.36
C ALA A 204 -13.22 -10.43 1.31
N ASN A 205 -12.71 -9.38 1.99
CA ASN A 205 -13.50 -8.59 2.93
C ASN A 205 -14.18 -7.43 2.16
N ARG A 206 -13.66 -6.22 2.17
CA ARG A 206 -14.31 -5.07 1.52
C ARG A 206 -13.58 -4.64 0.24
N ALA A 207 -14.28 -3.99 -0.64
CA ALA A 207 -13.63 -3.25 -1.72
C ALA A 207 -12.97 -2.00 -1.20
N ILE A 208 -13.56 -1.36 -0.20
CA ILE A 208 -13.05 -0.17 0.48
C ILE A 208 -13.30 -0.29 1.98
N GLU A 209 -12.28 -0.06 2.79
CA GLU A 209 -12.39 0.33 4.19
C GLU A 209 -12.01 1.80 4.36
N ALA A 210 -12.69 2.52 5.26
CA ALA A 210 -12.60 3.97 5.30
C ALA A 210 -12.64 4.51 6.73
N ASP A 211 -11.49 4.76 7.28
CA ASP A 211 -11.36 5.24 8.65
C ASP A 211 -10.79 6.66 8.76
N ASN A 212 -11.10 7.33 9.86
CA ASN A 212 -10.39 8.54 10.25
C ASN A 212 -9.22 8.22 11.19
N GLN A 213 -9.51 7.53 12.28
CA GLN A 213 -8.53 6.99 13.23
C GLN A 213 -9.25 6.04 14.20
N SER A 214 -8.66 4.90 14.49
CA SER A 214 -9.26 3.83 15.30
C SER A 214 -9.60 4.22 16.75
N SER A 215 -8.91 5.20 17.35
CA SER A 215 -9.09 5.58 18.74
C SER A 215 -9.60 7.01 18.96
N LYS A 216 -9.46 7.90 17.97
CA LYS A 216 -9.87 9.31 18.04
C LYS A 216 -10.62 9.70 16.77
N PHE A 217 -11.88 9.33 16.68
CA PHE A 217 -12.73 9.53 15.49
C PHE A 217 -12.81 10.99 14.98
N THR A 218 -12.51 11.97 15.83
CA THR A 218 -12.49 13.40 15.49
C THR A 218 -11.10 13.98 15.32
N ALA A 219 -10.07 13.13 15.24
CA ALA A 219 -8.70 13.59 15.03
C ALA A 219 -8.55 14.35 13.71
N THR A 220 -7.66 15.32 13.67
CA THR A 220 -7.38 16.16 12.49
C THR A 220 -5.93 16.07 12.05
N PRO A 221 -5.65 16.10 10.72
CA PRO A 221 -6.60 16.24 9.62
C PRO A 221 -7.60 15.07 9.57
N VAL A 222 -8.85 15.36 9.21
CA VAL A 222 -9.84 14.29 9.01
C VAL A 222 -9.55 13.62 7.67
N SER A 223 -9.66 12.29 7.61
CA SER A 223 -9.60 11.54 6.35
C SER A 223 -10.68 12.06 5.39
N ASN A 224 -10.25 12.58 4.26
CA ASN A 224 -11.14 13.21 3.27
C ASN A 224 -10.62 13.01 1.84
N PRO A 225 -10.48 11.75 1.40
CA PRO A 225 -10.03 11.45 0.04
C PRO A 225 -11.07 11.86 -1.01
N ARG A 226 -10.60 11.98 -2.25
CA ARG A 226 -11.46 12.14 -3.42
C ARG A 226 -11.26 10.97 -4.37
N ILE A 227 -12.31 10.21 -4.59
CA ILE A 227 -12.27 9.02 -5.46
C ILE A 227 -13.17 9.26 -6.67
N ALA A 228 -12.69 8.92 -7.86
CA ALA A 228 -13.46 9.06 -9.09
C ALA A 228 -13.16 7.94 -10.11
N ASN A 229 -14.17 7.59 -10.92
CA ASN A 229 -14.05 6.58 -11.96
C ASN A 229 -13.62 5.20 -11.40
N MET A 230 -14.42 4.69 -10.47
CA MET A 230 -14.21 3.40 -9.84
C MET A 230 -15.17 2.35 -10.40
N THR A 231 -14.68 1.15 -10.61
CA THR A 231 -15.46 -0.05 -10.89
C THR A 231 -15.12 -1.12 -9.88
N ILE A 232 -16.14 -1.68 -9.23
CA ILE A 232 -16.01 -2.78 -8.27
C ILE A 232 -16.73 -4.00 -8.85
N ILE A 233 -16.03 -5.13 -8.89
CA ILE A 233 -16.56 -6.43 -9.24
C ILE A 233 -16.43 -7.32 -8.01
N GLY A 234 -17.51 -7.42 -7.24
CA GLY A 234 -17.60 -8.28 -6.06
C GLY A 234 -17.58 -9.77 -6.41
N ASN A 235 -17.38 -10.62 -5.42
CA ASN A 235 -17.62 -12.04 -5.57
C ASN A 235 -19.13 -12.36 -5.43
N THR A 236 -19.52 -13.56 -5.85
CA THR A 236 -20.91 -14.01 -5.78
C THR A 236 -21.18 -15.01 -4.65
N PHE A 237 -20.22 -15.14 -3.72
CA PHE A 237 -20.38 -16.08 -2.62
C PHE A 237 -21.36 -15.55 -1.57
N THR A 238 -22.32 -16.39 -1.21
CA THR A 238 -23.35 -16.11 -0.19
C THR A 238 -23.10 -16.86 1.11
N SER A 239 -21.89 -17.31 1.39
CA SER A 239 -21.61 -18.03 2.63
C SER A 239 -21.58 -17.08 3.81
N ALA A 240 -22.19 -17.50 4.93
CA ALA A 240 -22.20 -16.74 6.19
C ALA A 240 -20.78 -16.54 6.81
N ALA A 241 -19.74 -16.99 6.17
CA ALA A 241 -18.34 -16.83 6.57
C ALA A 241 -17.57 -15.82 5.72
N ALA A 242 -18.20 -15.21 4.72
CA ALA A 242 -17.57 -14.23 3.86
C ALA A 242 -18.16 -12.86 4.14
N ASP A 243 -17.43 -12.01 4.82
CA ASP A 243 -17.75 -10.60 5.02
C ASP A 243 -17.41 -9.81 3.74
N SER A 244 -17.89 -10.25 2.57
CA SER A 244 -17.61 -9.54 1.32
C SER A 244 -18.58 -8.38 1.16
N GLU A 245 -18.17 -7.23 1.63
CA GLU A 245 -18.89 -5.97 1.55
C GLU A 245 -18.34 -5.09 0.41
N GLY A 246 -19.15 -4.19 -0.08
CA GLY A 246 -18.72 -3.25 -1.13
C GLY A 246 -17.90 -2.09 -0.56
N ILE A 247 -18.42 -1.49 0.51
CA ILE A 247 -17.88 -0.32 1.21
C ILE A 247 -18.31 -0.40 2.65
#